data_e69cb22af439548d800d57814a74ffc5
#
_entry.id   e69cb22af439548d800d57814a74ffc5
#
_cell.length_a   1.000
_cell.length_b   1.000
_cell.length_c   1.000
_cell.angle_alpha   90.00
_cell.angle_beta   90.00
_cell.angle_gamma   90.00
#
_symmetry.space_group_name_H-M   'P 1'
#
loop_
_entity.id
_entity.type
_entity.pdbx_description
1 polymer ?
#
loop_
_entity_poly.entity_id
_entity_poly.type
_entity_poly.pdbx_seq_one_letter_code
_entity_poly.pdbx_strand_id
1 'polypeptide(L)'
;MSLTLLTSGTTKAPKTVIHSWEYIESCIQQSIKEIGLTSNDIVLDVFPANTIAHYTITAMPAYRAGAQLVSAKFEAASYIEKFKQINPTYIALIPRHWELLKEVDEWNNLDMSSVRYMVTGSGPVPQEMIDDFKSKGVQTVANWYGMTEMPPPVFIGYNSEEFDFEPKEGYAVDFLDDGECIINGFATGDIFDVQSKKFLRRKDQTTGSTWKTI
;
A
#
# COMPACT_ATOMS: atom_id res chain seq x y z
N MET A 1 -4.44 6.65 24.50
CA MET A 1 -5.45 6.36 23.46
C MET A 1 -4.90 5.28 22.52
N SER A 2 -5.73 4.36 21.98
CA SER A 2 -5.27 3.27 21.11
C SER A 2 -6.17 3.15 19.89
N LEU A 3 -5.60 2.70 18.77
CA LEU A 3 -6.30 2.27 17.55
C LEU A 3 -6.46 0.76 17.59
N THR A 4 -7.69 0.28 17.41
CA THR A 4 -8.00 -1.15 17.36
C THR A 4 -8.49 -1.51 15.96
N LEU A 5 -7.84 -2.47 15.31
CA LEU A 5 -8.16 -2.96 13.98
C LEU A 5 -8.37 -4.47 13.98
N LEU A 6 -9.19 -4.94 13.05
CA LEU A 6 -9.36 -6.37 12.79
C LEU A 6 -8.60 -6.75 11.54
N THR A 7 -7.72 -7.78 11.62
CA THR A 7 -7.09 -8.32 10.42
C THR A 7 -8.06 -9.29 9.74
N SER A 8 -8.20 -9.18 8.44
CA SER A 8 -8.90 -10.16 7.63
C SER A 8 -8.03 -11.40 7.45
N GLY A 9 -8.01 -12.29 8.44
CA GLY A 9 -7.33 -13.57 8.31
C GLY A 9 -7.97 -14.40 7.19
N THR A 10 -7.19 -14.76 6.16
CA THR A 10 -7.68 -15.54 5.00
C THR A 10 -8.11 -16.95 5.36
N THR A 11 -7.76 -17.46 6.53
CA THR A 11 -7.98 -18.88 6.94
C THR A 11 -8.41 -19.06 8.40
N LYS A 12 -8.41 -18.01 9.23
CA LYS A 12 -8.74 -18.06 10.67
C LYS A 12 -9.66 -16.90 11.05
N ALA A 13 -10.26 -16.97 12.21
CA ALA A 13 -11.04 -15.87 12.77
C ALA A 13 -10.20 -14.56 12.74
N PRO A 14 -10.84 -13.40 12.47
CA PRO A 14 -10.14 -12.11 12.45
C PRO A 14 -9.39 -11.90 13.76
N LYS A 15 -8.13 -11.46 13.67
CA LYS A 15 -7.34 -11.13 14.84
C LYS A 15 -7.49 -9.65 15.16
N THR A 16 -7.55 -9.33 16.43
CA THR A 16 -7.51 -7.94 16.89
C THR A 16 -6.07 -7.48 17.01
N VAL A 17 -5.74 -6.36 16.34
CA VAL A 17 -4.46 -5.67 16.46
C VAL A 17 -4.71 -4.33 17.15
N ILE A 18 -3.92 -4.04 18.18
CA ILE A 18 -4.04 -2.80 18.97
C ILE A 18 -2.71 -2.07 18.92
N HIS A 19 -2.74 -0.83 18.42
CA HIS A 19 -1.59 0.07 18.42
C HIS A 19 -1.82 1.25 19.36
N SER A 20 -0.76 1.73 20.01
CA SER A 20 -0.81 3.02 20.67
C SER A 20 -1.01 4.13 19.61
N TRP A 21 -1.75 5.17 19.95
CA TRP A 21 -1.93 6.29 19.02
C TRP A 21 -0.61 7.02 18.73
N GLU A 22 0.31 7.02 19.67
CA GLU A 22 1.65 7.57 19.50
C GLU A 22 2.43 6.83 18.40
N TYR A 23 2.36 5.49 18.38
CA TYR A 23 2.98 4.68 17.34
C TYR A 23 2.33 4.92 15.96
N ILE A 24 1.00 4.99 15.90
CA ILE A 24 0.29 5.31 14.63
C ILE A 24 0.69 6.70 14.14
N GLU A 25 0.80 7.69 15.03
CA GLU A 25 1.23 9.03 14.65
C GLU A 25 2.67 9.03 14.09
N SER A 26 3.59 8.25 14.65
CA SER A 26 4.94 8.10 14.07
C SER A 26 4.91 7.49 12.67
N CYS A 27 4.07 6.49 12.42
CA CYS A 27 3.87 5.90 11.10
C CYS A 27 3.26 6.92 10.11
N ILE A 28 2.32 7.75 10.55
CA ILE A 28 1.75 8.83 9.74
C ILE A 28 2.83 9.83 9.32
N GLN A 29 3.67 10.28 10.26
CA GLN A 29 4.74 11.22 9.98
C GLN A 29 5.79 10.63 9.04
N GLN A 30 6.11 9.35 9.20
CA GLN A 30 6.99 8.64 8.29
C GLN A 30 6.42 8.60 6.86
N SER A 31 5.14 8.32 6.71
CA SER A 31 4.46 8.32 5.42
C SER A 31 4.45 9.71 4.77
N ILE A 32 4.17 10.76 5.53
CA ILE A 32 4.23 12.15 5.04
C ILE A 32 5.63 12.47 4.52
N LYS A 33 6.66 12.14 5.29
CA LYS A 33 8.06 12.35 4.92
C LYS A 33 8.45 11.58 3.66
N GLU A 34 8.05 10.31 3.57
CA GLU A 34 8.38 9.42 2.45
C GLU A 34 7.71 9.88 1.14
N ILE A 35 6.43 10.23 1.20
CA ILE A 35 5.67 10.72 0.04
C ILE A 35 6.06 12.16 -0.32
N GLY A 36 6.63 12.91 0.63
CA GLY A 36 6.79 14.36 0.53
C GLY A 36 5.43 15.08 0.47
N LEU A 37 4.47 14.63 1.27
CA LEU A 37 3.09 15.12 1.21
C LEU A 37 3.00 16.53 1.81
N THR A 38 2.27 17.42 1.11
CA THR A 38 2.11 18.83 1.47
C THR A 38 0.66 19.30 1.33
N SER A 39 0.38 20.52 1.76
CA SER A 39 -0.94 21.16 1.59
C SER A 39 -1.31 21.44 0.12
N ASN A 40 -0.37 21.31 -0.83
CA ASN A 40 -0.64 21.47 -2.25
C ASN A 40 -1.12 20.16 -2.91
N ASP A 41 -1.12 19.06 -2.18
CA ASP A 41 -1.51 17.77 -2.72
C ASP A 41 -3.03 17.55 -2.68
N ILE A 42 -3.51 16.79 -3.65
CA ILE A 42 -4.87 16.27 -3.72
C ILE A 42 -4.78 14.75 -3.62
N VAL A 43 -5.40 14.20 -2.58
CA VAL A 43 -5.36 12.76 -2.26
C VAL A 43 -6.70 12.13 -2.57
N LEU A 44 -6.71 11.10 -3.41
CA LEU A 44 -7.86 10.22 -3.61
C LEU A 44 -7.70 8.96 -2.78
N ASP A 45 -8.44 8.88 -1.68
CA ASP A 45 -8.45 7.76 -0.76
C ASP A 45 -9.62 6.82 -1.07
N VAL A 46 -9.33 5.53 -1.23
CA VAL A 46 -10.31 4.48 -1.48
C VAL A 46 -10.26 3.35 -0.45
N PHE A 47 -9.43 3.50 0.57
CA PHE A 47 -9.33 2.49 1.62
C PHE A 47 -10.44 2.64 2.67
N PRO A 48 -11.06 1.53 3.09
CA PRO A 48 -12.03 1.57 4.18
C PRO A 48 -11.42 2.10 5.49
N ALA A 49 -12.18 2.88 6.24
CA ALA A 49 -11.76 3.49 7.51
C ALA A 49 -11.42 2.48 8.63
N ASN A 50 -11.64 1.19 8.42
CA ASN A 50 -11.26 0.11 9.34
C ASN A 50 -9.95 -0.60 8.92
N THR A 51 -9.18 -0.04 7.99
CA THR A 51 -7.91 -0.60 7.52
C THR A 51 -6.73 0.24 7.98
N ILE A 52 -5.59 -0.41 8.20
CA ILE A 52 -4.35 0.30 8.56
C ILE A 52 -3.91 1.27 7.45
N ALA A 53 -4.17 0.93 6.18
CA ALA A 53 -3.83 1.74 5.03
C ALA A 53 -4.52 3.13 5.05
N HIS A 54 -5.80 3.19 5.46
CA HIS A 54 -6.51 4.45 5.64
C HIS A 54 -5.81 5.36 6.66
N TYR A 55 -5.33 4.78 7.77
CA TYR A 55 -4.67 5.55 8.84
C TYR A 55 -3.23 5.93 8.52
N THR A 56 -2.46 5.06 7.89
CA THR A 56 -1.01 5.30 7.76
C THR A 56 -0.55 5.59 6.35
N ILE A 57 -1.37 5.38 5.32
CA ILE A 57 -0.99 5.61 3.91
C ILE A 57 -1.71 6.80 3.31
N THR A 58 -3.04 6.94 3.50
CA THR A 58 -3.84 7.90 2.76
C THR A 58 -4.47 8.98 3.62
N ALA A 59 -5.57 8.69 4.32
CA ALA A 59 -6.42 9.72 4.90
C ALA A 59 -5.77 10.53 6.02
N MET A 60 -5.14 9.86 7.01
CA MET A 60 -4.53 10.59 8.12
C MET A 60 -3.25 11.33 7.70
N PRO A 61 -2.35 10.76 6.86
CA PRO A 61 -1.25 11.53 6.28
C PRO A 61 -1.73 12.77 5.53
N ALA A 62 -2.78 12.66 4.69
CA ALA A 62 -3.36 13.81 3.98
C ALA A 62 -3.86 14.88 4.96
N TYR A 63 -4.63 14.47 5.96
CA TYR A 63 -5.14 15.37 6.99
C TYR A 63 -4.02 16.08 7.76
N ARG A 64 -2.98 15.35 8.17
CA ARG A 64 -1.84 15.91 8.91
C ARG A 64 -0.97 16.84 8.08
N ALA A 65 -0.84 16.58 6.78
CA ALA A 65 -0.10 17.43 5.85
C ALA A 65 -0.89 18.68 5.40
N GLY A 66 -2.18 18.75 5.73
CA GLY A 66 -3.07 19.81 5.25
C GLY A 66 -3.46 19.65 3.77
N ALA A 67 -3.26 18.46 3.17
CA ALA A 67 -3.63 18.17 1.80
C ALA A 67 -5.16 18.09 1.63
N GLN A 68 -5.63 18.33 0.41
CA GLN A 68 -7.03 18.09 0.07
C GLN A 68 -7.30 16.59 0.04
N LEU A 69 -8.20 16.09 0.88
CA LEU A 69 -8.60 14.70 0.93
C LEU A 69 -9.97 14.51 0.27
N VAL A 70 -10.04 13.59 -0.68
CA VAL A 70 -11.29 13.09 -1.25
C VAL A 70 -11.36 11.59 -1.00
N SER A 71 -12.28 11.15 -0.15
CA SER A 71 -12.51 9.73 0.14
C SER A 71 -13.73 9.23 -0.62
N ALA A 72 -13.61 8.04 -1.21
CA ALA A 72 -14.68 7.36 -1.94
C ALA A 72 -14.60 5.85 -1.72
N LYS A 73 -15.72 5.16 -1.80
CA LYS A 73 -15.69 3.70 -1.90
C LYS A 73 -15.12 3.32 -3.27
N PHE A 74 -14.21 2.35 -3.31
CA PHE A 74 -13.67 1.88 -4.57
C PHE A 74 -14.76 1.14 -5.39
N GLU A 75 -14.96 1.61 -6.60
CA GLU A 75 -15.69 0.99 -7.68
C GLU A 75 -15.04 1.50 -8.98
N ALA A 76 -14.66 0.60 -9.90
CA ALA A 76 -13.71 0.93 -10.96
C ALA A 76 -14.13 2.09 -11.87
N ALA A 77 -15.37 2.08 -12.37
CA ALA A 77 -15.88 3.16 -13.25
C ALA A 77 -15.99 4.49 -12.48
N SER A 78 -16.59 4.46 -11.30
CA SER A 78 -16.72 5.65 -10.44
C SER A 78 -15.37 6.21 -9.99
N TYR A 79 -14.35 5.34 -9.80
CA TYR A 79 -12.99 5.77 -9.51
C TYR A 79 -12.39 6.58 -10.65
N ILE A 80 -12.53 6.10 -11.90
CA ILE A 80 -12.04 6.81 -13.10
C ILE A 80 -12.73 8.16 -13.26
N GLU A 81 -14.05 8.21 -13.10
CA GLU A 81 -14.79 9.45 -13.14
C GLU A 81 -14.32 10.44 -12.06
N LYS A 82 -14.19 9.97 -10.82
CA LYS A 82 -13.72 10.79 -9.70
C LYS A 82 -12.29 11.27 -9.94
N PHE A 83 -11.42 10.38 -10.41
CA PHE A 83 -10.03 10.73 -10.75
C PHE A 83 -9.98 11.89 -11.77
N LYS A 84 -10.74 11.80 -12.87
CA LYS A 84 -10.83 12.86 -13.89
C LYS A 84 -11.35 14.18 -13.33
N GLN A 85 -12.29 14.13 -12.35
CA GLN A 85 -12.88 15.32 -11.74
C GLN A 85 -11.91 16.08 -10.85
N ILE A 86 -11.11 15.38 -10.04
CA ILE A 86 -10.27 16.00 -9.00
C ILE A 86 -8.80 16.10 -9.38
N ASN A 87 -8.36 15.34 -10.39
CA ASN A 87 -6.99 15.31 -10.87
C ASN A 87 -5.96 15.15 -9.75
N PRO A 88 -5.96 14.02 -9.00
CA PRO A 88 -5.19 13.86 -7.78
C PRO A 88 -3.69 13.84 -8.05
N THR A 89 -2.90 14.31 -7.08
CA THR A 89 -1.43 14.28 -7.12
C THR A 89 -0.85 13.08 -6.37
N TYR A 90 -1.63 12.49 -5.46
CA TYR A 90 -1.28 11.31 -4.70
C TYR A 90 -2.44 10.31 -4.65
N ILE A 91 -2.14 9.05 -4.92
CA ILE A 91 -3.10 7.94 -4.84
C ILE A 91 -2.46 6.72 -4.18
N ALA A 92 -3.29 5.81 -3.66
CA ALA A 92 -2.85 4.49 -3.25
C ALA A 92 -3.86 3.43 -3.70
N LEU A 93 -3.37 2.41 -4.40
CA LEU A 93 -4.18 1.32 -4.95
C LEU A 93 -3.47 -0.01 -4.73
N ILE A 94 -4.25 -1.07 -4.52
CA ILE A 94 -3.74 -2.44 -4.44
C ILE A 94 -3.86 -3.17 -5.80
N PRO A 95 -3.13 -4.28 -6.03
CA PRO A 95 -3.21 -5.02 -7.30
C PRO A 95 -4.64 -5.39 -7.72
N ARG A 96 -5.50 -5.75 -6.75
CA ARG A 96 -6.90 -6.04 -7.06
C ARG A 96 -7.67 -4.85 -7.64
N HIS A 97 -7.39 -3.63 -7.18
CA HIS A 97 -7.99 -2.43 -7.76
C HIS A 97 -7.56 -2.25 -9.22
N TRP A 98 -6.28 -2.44 -9.53
CA TRP A 98 -5.76 -2.39 -10.88
C TRP A 98 -6.39 -3.42 -11.81
N GLU A 99 -6.55 -4.69 -11.37
CA GLU A 99 -7.25 -5.71 -12.14
C GLU A 99 -8.66 -5.27 -12.53
N LEU A 100 -9.42 -4.70 -11.59
CA LEU A 100 -10.78 -4.21 -11.84
C LEU A 100 -10.81 -2.96 -12.74
N LEU A 101 -9.81 -2.09 -12.63
CA LEU A 101 -9.69 -0.91 -13.50
C LEU A 101 -9.45 -1.30 -14.96
N LYS A 102 -8.65 -2.35 -15.21
CA LYS A 102 -8.40 -2.87 -16.58
C LYS A 102 -9.66 -3.40 -17.27
N GLU A 103 -10.70 -3.74 -16.53
CA GLU A 103 -11.99 -4.19 -17.08
C GLU A 103 -12.86 -3.02 -17.62
N VAL A 104 -12.45 -1.76 -17.38
CA VAL A 104 -13.17 -0.55 -17.79
C VAL A 104 -12.49 0.05 -19.02
N ASP A 105 -13.22 0.28 -20.11
CA ASP A 105 -12.66 0.76 -21.39
C ASP A 105 -11.88 2.08 -21.24
N GLU A 106 -12.39 3.00 -20.42
CA GLU A 106 -11.78 4.31 -20.16
C GLU A 106 -10.41 4.23 -19.50
N TRP A 107 -10.08 3.10 -18.86
CA TRP A 107 -8.77 2.88 -18.26
C TRP A 107 -7.63 2.98 -19.26
N ASN A 108 -7.83 2.44 -20.48
CA ASN A 108 -6.81 2.40 -21.51
C ASN A 108 -6.27 3.78 -21.90
N ASN A 109 -7.12 4.81 -21.83
CA ASN A 109 -6.81 6.18 -22.25
C ASN A 109 -6.75 7.16 -21.08
N LEU A 110 -6.72 6.68 -19.83
CA LEU A 110 -6.67 7.54 -18.66
C LEU A 110 -5.29 8.20 -18.55
N ASP A 111 -5.25 9.53 -18.62
CA ASP A 111 -4.05 10.30 -18.30
C ASP A 111 -3.93 10.46 -16.77
N MET A 112 -2.83 9.99 -16.21
CA MET A 112 -2.51 10.06 -14.79
C MET A 112 -1.23 10.90 -14.52
N SER A 113 -0.86 11.77 -15.44
CA SER A 113 0.35 12.61 -15.33
C SER A 113 0.32 13.59 -14.16
N SER A 114 -0.85 13.88 -13.60
CA SER A 114 -0.99 14.65 -12.35
C SER A 114 -0.43 13.90 -11.13
N VAL A 115 -0.39 12.56 -11.17
CA VAL A 115 0.02 11.74 -10.03
C VAL A 115 1.55 11.74 -9.92
N ARG A 116 2.07 12.47 -8.93
CA ARG A 116 3.51 12.50 -8.66
C ARG A 116 3.99 11.30 -7.85
N TYR A 117 3.12 10.72 -7.02
CA TYR A 117 3.44 9.58 -6.17
C TYR A 117 2.23 8.66 -6.03
N MET A 118 2.45 7.38 -6.22
CA MET A 118 1.47 6.32 -6.01
C MET A 118 2.05 5.27 -5.08
N VAL A 119 1.27 4.87 -4.07
CA VAL A 119 1.59 3.72 -3.22
C VAL A 119 0.80 2.51 -3.68
N THR A 120 1.47 1.38 -3.75
CA THR A 120 0.85 0.07 -3.94
C THR A 120 1.41 -0.93 -2.93
N GLY A 121 0.80 -2.10 -2.78
CA GLY A 121 1.21 -3.14 -1.84
C GLY A 121 0.04 -4.03 -1.43
N SER A 122 0.09 -4.55 -0.21
CA SER A 122 -0.92 -5.48 0.36
C SER A 122 -1.01 -6.84 -0.34
N GLY A 123 -0.02 -7.20 -1.13
CA GLY A 123 0.11 -8.45 -1.86
C GLY A 123 1.24 -8.40 -2.88
N PRO A 124 1.44 -9.47 -3.67
CA PRO A 124 2.38 -9.44 -4.78
C PRO A 124 2.01 -8.34 -5.78
N VAL A 125 2.93 -7.44 -6.03
CA VAL A 125 2.78 -6.36 -7.01
C VAL A 125 3.54 -6.76 -8.27
N PRO A 126 2.85 -7.07 -9.39
CA PRO A 126 3.54 -7.46 -10.60
C PRO A 126 4.16 -6.24 -11.29
N GLN A 127 5.32 -6.42 -11.93
CA GLN A 127 5.97 -5.35 -12.70
C GLN A 127 5.05 -4.76 -13.77
N GLU A 128 4.20 -5.60 -14.40
CA GLU A 128 3.20 -5.16 -15.38
C GLU A 128 2.26 -4.07 -14.83
N MET A 129 1.83 -4.17 -13.57
CA MET A 129 1.02 -3.13 -12.93
C MET A 129 1.79 -1.82 -12.83
N ILE A 130 3.03 -1.88 -12.40
CA ILE A 130 3.91 -0.71 -12.25
C ILE A 130 4.10 -0.03 -13.62
N ASP A 131 4.42 -0.83 -14.64
CA ASP A 131 4.65 -0.35 -16.00
C ASP A 131 3.39 0.27 -16.60
N ASP A 132 2.20 -0.30 -16.35
CA ASP A 132 0.93 0.26 -16.80
C ASP A 132 0.68 1.65 -16.19
N PHE A 133 0.84 1.82 -14.87
CA PHE A 133 0.71 3.14 -14.24
C PHE A 133 1.78 4.13 -14.74
N LYS A 134 3.01 3.68 -14.93
CA LYS A 134 4.08 4.51 -15.50
C LYS A 134 3.73 4.97 -16.92
N SER A 135 3.19 4.08 -17.75
CA SER A 135 2.77 4.40 -19.13
C SER A 135 1.66 5.46 -19.19
N LYS A 136 0.83 5.55 -18.14
CA LYS A 136 -0.21 6.56 -17.97
C LYS A 136 0.28 7.90 -17.39
N GLY A 137 1.58 8.02 -17.12
CA GLY A 137 2.19 9.27 -16.65
C GLY A 137 2.44 9.36 -15.16
N VAL A 138 2.15 8.35 -14.34
CA VAL A 138 2.47 8.34 -12.91
C VAL A 138 3.99 8.49 -12.73
N GLN A 139 4.44 9.50 -11.96
CA GLN A 139 5.86 9.81 -11.85
C GLN A 139 6.63 8.81 -10.97
N THR A 140 6.05 8.41 -9.85
CA THR A 140 6.65 7.41 -8.96
C THR A 140 5.58 6.40 -8.53
N VAL A 141 5.85 5.12 -8.75
CA VAL A 141 5.08 4.01 -8.18
C VAL A 141 5.92 3.34 -7.11
N ALA A 142 5.48 3.39 -5.87
CA ALA A 142 6.18 2.84 -4.73
C ALA A 142 5.44 1.61 -4.18
N ASN A 143 6.09 0.45 -4.26
CA ASN A 143 5.62 -0.80 -3.69
C ASN A 143 6.02 -0.84 -2.21
N TRP A 144 5.05 -0.66 -1.32
CA TRP A 144 5.28 -0.59 0.12
C TRP A 144 4.96 -1.92 0.79
N TYR A 145 5.94 -2.47 1.49
CA TYR A 145 5.71 -3.62 2.35
C TYR A 145 5.35 -3.18 3.77
N GLY A 146 4.40 -3.91 4.33
CA GLY A 146 3.94 -3.79 5.71
C GLY A 146 2.67 -4.60 5.93
N MET A 147 2.19 -4.62 7.15
CA MET A 147 1.00 -5.35 7.57
C MET A 147 0.28 -4.59 8.68
N THR A 148 -0.90 -5.04 9.07
CA THR A 148 -1.64 -4.37 10.14
C THR A 148 -0.85 -4.34 11.45
N GLU A 149 -0.10 -5.40 11.75
CA GLU A 149 0.76 -5.53 12.93
C GLU A 149 2.01 -4.65 12.87
N MET A 150 2.53 -4.42 11.66
CA MET A 150 3.70 -3.60 11.34
C MET A 150 3.34 -2.63 10.22
N PRO A 151 2.76 -1.45 10.54
CA PRO A 151 2.23 -0.52 9.54
C PRO A 151 3.26 -0.10 8.50
N PRO A 152 2.88 -0.04 7.20
CA PRO A 152 3.78 0.37 6.12
C PRO A 152 4.15 1.86 6.20
N PRO A 153 5.30 2.26 5.62
CA PRO A 153 6.26 1.38 4.96
C PRO A 153 7.27 0.77 5.92
N VAL A 154 7.51 -0.54 5.82
CA VAL A 154 8.64 -1.20 6.48
C VAL A 154 9.89 -1.13 5.60
N PHE A 155 9.75 -1.47 4.33
CA PHE A 155 10.69 -1.23 3.24
C PHE A 155 9.93 -1.01 1.91
N ILE A 156 10.60 -0.51 0.89
CA ILE A 156 9.99 -0.02 -0.35
C ILE A 156 10.71 -0.57 -1.58
N GLY A 157 9.95 -0.79 -2.66
CA GLY A 157 10.45 -0.93 -4.02
C GLY A 157 9.98 0.26 -4.86
N TYR A 158 10.90 1.00 -5.48
CA TYR A 158 10.54 2.15 -6.30
C TYR A 158 10.51 1.80 -7.78
N ASN A 159 9.37 1.98 -8.42
CA ASN A 159 9.13 1.67 -9.83
C ASN A 159 9.53 0.23 -10.20
N SER A 160 9.46 -0.67 -9.23
CA SER A 160 9.90 -2.05 -9.33
C SER A 160 9.06 -2.95 -8.43
N GLU A 161 8.86 -4.20 -8.86
CA GLU A 161 8.33 -5.26 -8.01
C GLU A 161 9.36 -5.72 -6.95
N GLU A 162 10.64 -5.39 -7.15
CA GLU A 162 11.72 -5.69 -6.22
C GLU A 162 11.78 -4.64 -5.11
N PHE A 163 12.10 -5.09 -3.91
CA PHE A 163 12.27 -4.23 -2.74
C PHE A 163 13.74 -3.87 -2.52
N ASP A 164 14.00 -2.71 -1.90
CA ASP A 164 15.35 -2.32 -1.48
C ASP A 164 15.84 -3.10 -0.25
N PHE A 165 14.89 -3.61 0.56
CA PHE A 165 15.11 -4.21 1.88
C PHE A 165 15.81 -3.29 2.89
N GLU A 166 15.88 -2.00 2.60
CA GLU A 166 16.34 -1.01 3.58
C GLU A 166 15.18 -0.67 4.53
N PRO A 167 15.28 -1.07 5.81
CA PRO A 167 14.18 -0.82 6.74
C PRO A 167 14.04 0.67 7.02
N LYS A 168 12.80 1.13 7.03
CA LYS A 168 12.49 2.50 7.42
C LYS A 168 12.65 2.67 8.94
N GLU A 169 12.73 3.90 9.39
CA GLU A 169 12.94 4.26 10.79
C GLU A 169 11.96 3.53 11.73
N GLY A 170 12.47 2.94 12.81
CA GLY A 170 11.68 2.16 13.77
C GLY A 170 11.54 0.67 13.44
N TYR A 171 12.04 0.21 12.29
CA TYR A 171 12.03 -1.19 11.90
C TYR A 171 13.45 -1.78 11.83
N ALA A 172 13.57 -3.02 12.33
CA ALA A 172 14.70 -3.90 12.07
C ALA A 172 14.18 -5.09 11.28
N VAL A 173 14.77 -5.37 10.11
CA VAL A 173 14.35 -6.44 9.21
C VAL A 173 15.45 -7.47 9.09
N ASP A 174 15.08 -8.74 9.18
CA ASP A 174 15.94 -9.89 8.96
C ASP A 174 15.18 -10.96 8.17
N PHE A 175 15.87 -11.95 7.64
CA PHE A 175 15.28 -13.05 6.89
C PHE A 175 15.84 -14.38 7.40
N LEU A 176 14.94 -15.35 7.62
CA LEU A 176 15.35 -16.72 7.93
C LEU A 176 15.86 -17.45 6.66
N ASP A 177 16.50 -18.60 6.84
CA ASP A 177 17.03 -19.41 5.75
C ASP A 177 15.97 -19.82 4.70
N ASP A 178 14.71 -19.92 5.11
CA ASP A 178 13.56 -20.20 4.21
C ASP A 178 12.96 -18.94 3.55
N GLY A 179 13.57 -17.78 3.78
CA GLY A 179 13.13 -16.49 3.26
C GLY A 179 12.00 -15.82 4.07
N GLU A 180 11.62 -16.36 5.24
CA GLU A 180 10.64 -15.72 6.09
C GLU A 180 11.15 -14.37 6.62
N CYS A 181 10.39 -13.31 6.38
CA CYS A 181 10.71 -11.97 6.88
C CYS A 181 10.44 -11.86 8.38
N ILE A 182 11.42 -11.35 9.11
CA ILE A 182 11.33 -11.04 10.53
C ILE A 182 11.39 -9.52 10.70
N ILE A 183 10.41 -8.93 11.38
CA ILE A 183 10.37 -7.49 11.67
C ILE A 183 10.39 -7.27 13.17
N ASN A 184 11.38 -6.57 13.70
CA ASN A 184 11.53 -6.32 15.14
C ASN A 184 11.44 -7.61 15.99
N GLY A 185 11.98 -8.72 15.47
CA GLY A 185 11.90 -10.05 16.10
C GLY A 185 10.55 -10.77 15.92
N PHE A 186 9.59 -10.19 15.23
CA PHE A 186 8.30 -10.80 14.92
C PHE A 186 8.35 -11.54 13.59
N ALA A 187 8.01 -12.83 13.59
CA ALA A 187 7.91 -13.66 12.40
C ALA A 187 6.60 -13.34 11.65
N THR A 188 6.72 -12.76 10.45
CA THR A 188 5.57 -12.24 9.70
C THR A 188 4.74 -13.34 9.02
N GLY A 189 5.35 -14.48 8.75
CA GLY A 189 4.77 -15.52 7.90
C GLY A 189 4.88 -15.19 6.40
N ASP A 190 5.48 -14.08 6.03
CA ASP A 190 5.67 -13.66 4.64
C ASP A 190 7.05 -14.12 4.14
N ILE A 191 7.06 -14.84 3.02
CA ILE A 191 8.25 -15.42 2.40
C ILE A 191 8.70 -14.56 1.23
N PHE A 192 9.98 -14.22 1.23
CA PHE A 192 10.64 -13.49 0.15
C PHE A 192 11.72 -14.36 -0.51
N ASP A 193 11.93 -14.15 -1.79
CA ASP A 193 13.19 -14.50 -2.42
C ASP A 193 14.18 -13.35 -2.13
N VAL A 194 15.11 -13.61 -1.21
CA VAL A 194 16.07 -12.60 -0.76
C VAL A 194 17.06 -12.23 -1.85
N GLN A 195 17.36 -13.15 -2.77
CA GLN A 195 18.29 -12.91 -3.88
C GLN A 195 17.68 -12.01 -4.94
N SER A 196 16.45 -12.29 -5.37
CA SER A 196 15.72 -11.46 -6.34
C SER A 196 14.94 -10.32 -5.69
N LYS A 197 14.97 -10.22 -4.35
CA LYS A 197 14.30 -9.17 -3.56
C LYS A 197 12.79 -9.07 -3.81
N LYS A 198 12.13 -10.21 -4.05
CA LYS A 198 10.71 -10.28 -4.37
C LYS A 198 9.91 -10.97 -3.29
N PHE A 199 8.71 -10.45 -3.05
CA PHE A 199 7.72 -11.17 -2.26
C PHE A 199 7.23 -12.40 -3.03
N LEU A 200 7.23 -13.57 -2.39
CA LEU A 200 6.79 -14.82 -2.99
C LEU A 200 5.38 -15.22 -2.56
N ARG A 201 5.15 -15.35 -1.27
CA ARG A 201 3.89 -15.88 -0.72
C ARG A 201 3.82 -15.72 0.79
N ARG A 202 2.66 -15.99 1.36
CA ARG A 202 2.53 -16.27 2.80
C ARG A 202 2.81 -17.74 3.11
N LYS A 203 3.32 -18.01 4.30
CA LYS A 203 3.70 -19.36 4.76
C LYS A 203 2.50 -20.33 4.82
N ASP A 204 1.32 -19.81 5.11
CA ASP A 204 0.06 -20.54 5.17
C ASP A 204 -0.66 -20.70 3.80
N GLN A 205 -0.07 -20.16 2.74
CA GLN A 205 -0.60 -20.26 1.36
C GLN A 205 0.24 -21.24 0.53
N THR A 206 -0.44 -22.18 -0.11
CA THR A 206 0.19 -23.02 -1.14
C THR A 206 0.45 -22.21 -2.40
N THR A 207 1.59 -22.48 -3.06
CA THR A 207 1.93 -21.91 -4.38
C THR A 207 0.77 -22.08 -5.36
N GLY A 208 0.25 -20.97 -5.89
CA GLY A 208 -0.88 -20.98 -6.85
C GLY A 208 -2.24 -20.54 -6.25
N SER A 209 -2.33 -20.21 -4.96
CA SER A 209 -3.55 -19.62 -4.43
C SER A 209 -3.66 -18.15 -4.90
N THR A 210 -4.74 -17.84 -5.61
CA THR A 210 -5.07 -16.44 -5.93
C THR A 210 -5.33 -15.65 -4.63
N TRP A 211 -4.71 -14.49 -4.50
CA TRP A 211 -5.00 -13.56 -3.41
C TRP A 211 -6.47 -13.17 -3.46
N LYS A 212 -7.28 -13.74 -2.58
CA LYS A 212 -8.62 -13.22 -2.36
C LYS A 212 -8.48 -12.01 -1.45
N THR A 213 -8.28 -10.87 -2.06
CA THR A 213 -8.39 -9.56 -1.38
C THR A 213 -9.87 -9.31 -1.11
N ILE A 214 -10.17 -8.96 0.11
CA ILE A 214 -11.48 -8.51 0.57
C ILE A 214 -11.75 -7.12 0.04
#